data_0fae4e5e6c44aa473d7951836b8d5a1b
#
_entry.id   0fae4e5e6c44aa473d7951836b8d5a1b
#
_cell.length_a   1.000
_cell.length_b   1.000
_cell.length_c   1.000
_cell.angle_alpha   90.00
_cell.angle_beta   90.00
_cell.angle_gamma   90.00
#
_symmetry.space_group_name_H-M   'P 1'
#
loop_
_entity.id
_entity.type
_entity.pdbx_description
1 polymer ?
#
loop_
_entity_poly.entity_id
_entity_poly.type
_entity_poly.pdbx_seq_one_letter_code
_entity_poly.pdbx_strand_id
1 'polypeptide(L)'
;MKSVNIKGKEYITVNERLIYFRSQPNFKGWRISEDVVSLDEKEGLFKVTIINPEGFEMAVAHAQEYRDSSYINKTSFVENGFTSALGRALGYLGIGINTAIASADEVETAINNQPTNDKEWLKENQLIATLKGTKEQAEKVIANYKMKKEYKEKINNQFNLK
;
A
#
# COMPACT_ATOMS: atom_id res chain seq x y z
N MET A 1 16.45 14.89 8.78
CA MET A 1 15.26 14.00 8.81
C MET A 1 15.75 12.57 9.03
N LYS A 2 15.09 11.84 9.89
CA LYS A 2 15.35 10.42 10.10
C LYS A 2 14.67 9.60 8.99
N SER A 3 15.34 8.55 8.52
CA SER A 3 14.80 7.61 7.55
C SER A 3 14.45 6.27 8.19
N VAL A 4 13.59 5.53 7.51
CA VAL A 4 13.25 4.15 7.85
C VAL A 4 13.63 3.26 6.68
N ASN A 5 14.32 2.15 6.95
CA ASN A 5 14.68 1.19 5.92
C ASN A 5 13.54 0.21 5.68
N ILE A 6 13.03 0.19 4.45
CA ILE A 6 11.97 -0.73 4.01
C ILE A 6 12.49 -1.50 2.79
N LYS A 7 12.66 -2.80 2.93
CA LYS A 7 13.16 -3.69 1.88
C LYS A 7 14.46 -3.20 1.21
N GLY A 8 15.39 -2.66 2.01
CA GLY A 8 16.70 -2.20 1.54
C GLY A 8 16.73 -0.78 0.96
N LYS A 9 15.62 -0.05 0.99
CA LYS A 9 15.53 1.36 0.58
C LYS A 9 15.18 2.26 1.76
N GLU A 10 15.78 3.43 1.79
CA GLU A 10 15.52 4.44 2.81
C GLU A 10 14.31 5.29 2.43
N TYR A 11 13.38 5.48 3.36
CA TYR A 11 12.19 6.31 3.20
C TYR A 11 12.04 7.28 4.37
N ILE A 12 11.50 8.47 4.10
CA ILE A 12 11.20 9.47 5.13
C ILE A 12 9.72 9.35 5.49
N THR A 13 9.42 9.31 6.79
CA THR A 13 8.03 9.29 7.28
C THR A 13 7.34 10.63 7.04
N VAL A 14 6.01 10.64 7.01
CA VAL A 14 5.21 11.88 6.91
C VAL A 14 5.49 12.79 8.09
N ASN A 15 5.63 12.21 9.30
CA ASN A 15 5.95 12.95 10.50
C ASN A 15 7.28 13.73 10.39
N GLU A 16 8.34 13.09 9.91
CA GLU A 16 9.64 13.74 9.71
C GLU A 16 9.56 14.85 8.65
N ARG A 17 8.80 14.64 7.56
CA ARG A 17 8.53 15.69 6.55
C ARG A 17 7.81 16.89 7.16
N LEU A 18 6.79 16.64 7.99
CA LEU A 18 6.01 17.68 8.65
C LEU A 18 6.84 18.45 9.67
N ILE A 19 7.66 17.76 10.50
CA ILE A 19 8.58 18.41 11.43
C ILE A 19 9.55 19.32 10.67
N TYR A 20 10.14 18.81 9.59
CA TYR A 20 11.02 19.63 8.74
C TYR A 20 10.29 20.85 8.20
N PHE A 21 9.12 20.68 7.57
CA PHE A 21 8.31 21.76 7.03
C PHE A 21 8.02 22.84 8.08
N ARG A 22 7.62 22.46 9.30
CA ARG A 22 7.30 23.40 10.38
C ARG A 22 8.54 24.05 11.02
N SER A 23 9.71 23.43 10.93
CA SER A 23 10.94 23.92 11.53
C SER A 23 11.71 24.90 10.63
N GLN A 24 11.47 24.92 9.33
CA GLN A 24 12.24 25.75 8.41
C GLN A 24 11.67 27.18 8.31
N PRO A 25 12.53 28.22 8.42
CA PRO A 25 12.10 29.61 8.28
C PRO A 25 11.39 29.90 6.95
N ASN A 26 11.78 29.25 5.87
CA ASN A 26 11.21 29.45 4.52
C ASN A 26 9.73 29.09 4.44
N PHE A 27 9.23 28.22 5.34
CA PHE A 27 7.82 27.83 5.38
C PHE A 27 7.04 28.51 6.51
N LYS A 28 7.62 29.55 7.13
CA LYS A 28 6.91 30.32 8.17
C LYS A 28 5.66 30.98 7.58
N GLY A 29 4.53 30.78 8.26
CA GLY A 29 3.24 31.32 7.83
C GLY A 29 2.51 30.49 6.76
N TRP A 30 3.13 29.44 6.21
CA TRP A 30 2.47 28.54 5.27
C TRP A 30 1.38 27.70 5.97
N ARG A 31 0.29 27.47 5.24
CA ARG A 31 -0.88 26.71 5.73
C ARG A 31 -1.01 25.38 5.01
N ILE A 32 -1.58 24.42 5.72
CA ILE A 32 -2.01 23.14 5.18
C ILE A 32 -3.53 23.18 5.22
N SER A 33 -4.18 22.93 4.09
CA SER A 33 -5.62 22.77 3.95
C SER A 33 -5.94 21.32 3.63
N GLU A 34 -6.96 20.77 4.29
CA GLU A 34 -7.43 19.41 4.13
C GLU A 34 -8.87 19.44 3.61
N ASP A 35 -9.13 18.71 2.52
CA ASP A 35 -10.44 18.63 1.89
C ASP A 35 -10.81 17.17 1.62
N VAL A 36 -12.04 16.79 1.94
CA VAL A 36 -12.63 15.53 1.49
C VAL A 36 -13.27 15.77 0.12
N VAL A 37 -12.68 15.21 -0.92
CA VAL A 37 -13.18 15.34 -2.31
C VAL A 37 -14.39 14.44 -2.53
N SER A 38 -14.31 13.20 -2.06
CA SER A 38 -15.43 12.24 -2.04
C SER A 38 -15.25 11.26 -0.88
N LEU A 39 -16.37 10.80 -0.34
CA LEU A 39 -16.39 9.84 0.75
C LEU A 39 -17.68 9.04 0.69
N ASP A 40 -17.55 7.71 0.70
CA ASP A 40 -18.67 6.79 0.85
C ASP A 40 -18.36 5.69 1.90
N GLU A 41 -19.16 4.63 1.92
CA GLU A 41 -19.00 3.52 2.88
C GLU A 41 -17.75 2.66 2.60
N LYS A 42 -17.21 2.69 1.39
CA LYS A 42 -16.14 1.82 0.91
C LYS A 42 -14.83 2.53 0.71
N GLU A 43 -14.88 3.76 0.18
CA GLU A 43 -13.68 4.49 -0.20
C GLU A 43 -13.80 5.99 0.05
N GLY A 44 -12.66 6.68 0.03
CA GLY A 44 -12.58 8.13 0.09
C GLY A 44 -11.42 8.66 -0.72
N LEU A 45 -11.63 9.85 -1.27
CA LEU A 45 -10.60 10.64 -1.93
C LEU A 45 -10.34 11.90 -1.10
N PHE A 46 -9.11 12.00 -0.62
CA PHE A 46 -8.65 13.07 0.25
C PHE A 46 -7.68 13.97 -0.50
N LYS A 47 -7.79 15.26 -0.28
CA LYS A 47 -6.92 16.27 -0.89
C LYS A 47 -6.22 17.06 0.21
N VAL A 48 -4.93 17.31 0.03
CA VAL A 48 -4.16 18.24 0.84
C VAL A 48 -3.54 19.29 -0.06
N THR A 49 -3.72 20.55 0.34
CA THR A 49 -3.14 21.72 -0.34
C THR A 49 -2.21 22.46 0.62
N ILE A 50 -1.00 22.74 0.17
CA ILE A 50 -0.05 23.58 0.90
C ILE A 50 -0.05 24.96 0.26
N ILE A 51 -0.32 25.99 1.09
CA ILE A 51 -0.58 27.34 0.66
C ILE A 51 0.44 28.26 1.31
N ASN A 52 1.08 29.12 0.53
CA ASN A 52 2.03 30.11 1.04
C ASN A 52 1.31 31.31 1.70
N PRO A 53 2.02 32.23 2.38
CA PRO A 53 1.43 33.40 3.03
C PRO A 53 0.67 34.34 2.09
N GLU A 54 1.06 34.37 0.81
CA GLU A 54 0.43 35.19 -0.25
C GLU A 54 -0.86 34.57 -0.78
N GLY A 55 -1.19 33.32 -0.37
CA GLY A 55 -2.39 32.61 -0.76
C GLY A 55 -2.25 31.74 -2.00
N PHE A 56 -1.05 31.55 -2.54
CA PHE A 56 -0.83 30.66 -3.68
C PHE A 56 -0.73 29.19 -3.23
N GLU A 57 -1.35 28.31 -4.00
CA GLU A 57 -1.22 26.87 -3.84
C GLU A 57 0.16 26.41 -4.35
N MET A 58 1.02 26.00 -3.45
CA MET A 58 2.40 25.61 -3.75
C MET A 58 2.55 24.10 -4.01
N ALA A 59 1.69 23.31 -3.41
CA ALA A 59 1.60 21.86 -3.65
C ALA A 59 0.18 21.38 -3.39
N VAL A 60 -0.30 20.50 -4.28
CA VAL A 60 -1.59 19.83 -4.14
C VAL A 60 -1.37 18.33 -4.33
N ALA A 61 -1.88 17.53 -3.44
CA ALA A 61 -1.82 16.08 -3.54
C ALA A 61 -3.14 15.43 -3.14
N HIS A 62 -3.37 14.25 -3.71
CA HIS A 62 -4.54 13.44 -3.42
C HIS A 62 -4.11 12.06 -2.94
N ALA A 63 -4.92 11.47 -2.07
CA ALA A 63 -4.83 10.07 -1.68
C ALA A 63 -6.21 9.43 -1.74
N GLN A 64 -6.29 8.27 -2.35
CA GLN A 64 -7.47 7.42 -2.31
C GLN A 64 -7.22 6.30 -1.32
N GLU A 65 -8.16 6.10 -0.42
CA GLU A 65 -8.11 5.02 0.57
C GLU A 65 -9.37 4.18 0.48
N TYR A 66 -9.20 2.87 0.74
CA TYR A 66 -10.29 1.91 0.79
C TYR A 66 -10.46 1.40 2.21
N ARG A 67 -11.67 1.46 2.75
CA ARG A 67 -11.96 1.12 4.17
C ARG A 67 -11.51 -0.30 4.54
N ASP A 68 -11.65 -1.25 3.65
CA ASP A 68 -11.31 -2.65 3.90
C ASP A 68 -9.89 -3.04 3.47
N SER A 69 -9.07 -2.09 2.98
CA SER A 69 -7.72 -2.39 2.47
C SER A 69 -6.73 -2.77 3.57
N SER A 70 -6.93 -2.32 4.81
CA SER A 70 -6.05 -2.63 5.93
C SER A 70 -6.79 -2.60 7.27
N TYR A 71 -6.14 -3.15 8.32
CA TYR A 71 -6.69 -3.05 9.67
C TYR A 71 -6.79 -1.60 10.14
N ILE A 72 -5.82 -0.75 9.80
CA ILE A 72 -5.82 0.68 10.14
C ILE A 72 -7.01 1.37 9.46
N ASN A 73 -7.27 1.09 8.20
CA ASN A 73 -8.37 1.70 7.47
C ASN A 73 -9.76 1.32 8.01
N LYS A 74 -9.91 0.19 8.69
CA LYS A 74 -11.18 -0.15 9.34
C LYS A 74 -11.57 0.80 10.47
N THR A 75 -10.58 1.41 11.13
CA THR A 75 -10.78 2.26 12.31
C THR A 75 -10.38 3.72 12.09
N SER A 76 -9.42 3.99 11.23
CA SER A 76 -8.77 5.31 11.04
C SER A 76 -8.63 5.67 9.57
N PHE A 77 -9.65 5.38 8.82
CA PHE A 77 -9.70 5.52 7.37
C PHE A 77 -9.49 6.97 6.88
N VAL A 78 -10.16 7.92 7.53
CA VAL A 78 -10.07 9.34 7.15
C VAL A 78 -8.71 9.91 7.50
N GLU A 79 -8.23 9.63 8.70
CA GLU A 79 -6.92 10.09 9.19
C GLU A 79 -5.78 9.53 8.33
N ASN A 80 -5.88 8.26 7.92
CA ASN A 80 -4.90 7.64 7.04
C ASN A 80 -4.88 8.29 5.66
N GLY A 81 -6.06 8.61 5.11
CA GLY A 81 -6.19 9.31 3.84
C GLY A 81 -5.54 10.69 3.85
N PHE A 82 -5.78 11.48 4.88
CA PHE A 82 -5.12 12.78 5.01
C PHE A 82 -3.61 12.65 5.25
N THR A 83 -3.16 11.68 6.04
CA THR A 83 -1.74 11.42 6.24
C THR A 83 -1.04 11.08 4.92
N SER A 84 -1.62 10.20 4.11
CA SER A 84 -1.10 9.84 2.78
C SER A 84 -1.06 11.05 1.84
N ALA A 85 -2.12 11.85 1.76
CA ALA A 85 -2.17 13.05 0.94
C ALA A 85 -1.13 14.09 1.40
N LEU A 86 -0.99 14.31 2.71
CA LEU A 86 0.00 15.23 3.29
C LEU A 86 1.44 14.80 2.97
N GLY A 87 1.74 13.51 3.11
CA GLY A 87 3.06 12.96 2.77
C GLY A 87 3.47 13.27 1.34
N ARG A 88 2.55 13.11 0.39
CA ARG A 88 2.76 13.45 -1.03
C ARG A 88 2.89 14.95 -1.27
N ALA A 89 2.03 15.77 -0.66
CA ALA A 89 2.08 17.22 -0.81
C ALA A 89 3.44 17.79 -0.33
N LEU A 90 3.94 17.33 0.82
CA LEU A 90 5.26 17.67 1.32
C LEU A 90 6.38 17.15 0.41
N GLY A 91 6.22 15.96 -0.17
CA GLY A 91 7.12 15.42 -1.18
C GLY A 91 7.19 16.29 -2.44
N TYR A 92 6.07 16.82 -2.92
CA TYR A 92 6.01 17.73 -4.08
C TYR A 92 6.72 19.07 -3.81
N LEU A 93 6.83 19.50 -2.55
CA LEU A 93 7.66 20.63 -2.15
C LEU A 93 9.18 20.31 -2.09
N GLY A 94 9.57 19.08 -2.41
CA GLY A 94 10.96 18.64 -2.35
C GLY A 94 11.41 18.12 -0.98
N ILE A 95 10.49 17.96 -0.02
CA ILE A 95 10.83 17.55 1.33
C ILE A 95 10.96 16.03 1.42
N GLY A 96 12.19 15.55 1.70
CA GLY A 96 12.45 14.13 1.94
C GLY A 96 12.28 13.23 0.71
N ILE A 97 12.60 13.72 -0.49
CA ILE A 97 12.46 13.01 -1.77
C ILE A 97 13.76 12.39 -2.31
N ASN A 98 14.80 12.29 -1.49
CA ASN A 98 16.11 11.81 -1.95
C ASN A 98 16.08 10.43 -2.62
N THR A 99 15.09 9.60 -2.28
CA THR A 99 14.93 8.25 -2.81
C THR A 99 13.57 7.99 -3.45
N ALA A 100 12.51 8.63 -2.98
CA ALA A 100 11.15 8.48 -3.50
C ALA A 100 10.23 9.62 -3.05
N ILE A 101 9.21 9.94 -3.85
CA ILE A 101 8.13 10.86 -3.46
C ILE A 101 7.24 10.20 -2.39
N ALA A 102 6.97 8.89 -2.54
CA ALA A 102 6.23 8.15 -1.54
C ALA A 102 6.91 8.21 -0.16
N SER A 103 6.14 8.40 0.90
CA SER A 103 6.63 8.35 2.28
C SER A 103 6.85 6.90 2.73
N ALA A 104 7.55 6.72 3.85
CA ALA A 104 7.69 5.41 4.48
C ALA A 104 6.32 4.79 4.80
N ASP A 105 5.41 5.61 5.31
CA ASP A 105 4.06 5.20 5.70
C ASP A 105 3.25 4.68 4.49
N GLU A 106 3.34 5.36 3.33
CA GLU A 106 2.69 4.92 2.10
C GLU A 106 3.27 3.60 1.56
N VAL A 107 4.60 3.45 1.60
CA VAL A 107 5.26 2.23 1.12
C VAL A 107 4.95 1.04 2.02
N GLU A 108 4.96 1.23 3.34
CA GLU A 108 4.60 0.19 4.30
C GLU A 108 3.14 -0.25 4.13
N THR A 109 2.22 0.71 3.98
CA THR A 109 0.81 0.44 3.69
C THR A 109 0.64 -0.33 2.38
N ALA A 110 1.33 0.08 1.31
CA ALA A 110 1.28 -0.60 0.02
C ALA A 110 1.83 -2.04 0.10
N ILE A 111 2.88 -2.28 0.89
CA ILE A 111 3.43 -3.61 1.11
C ILE A 111 2.45 -4.49 1.88
N ASN A 112 1.84 -3.95 2.94
CA ASN A 112 0.89 -4.68 3.79
C ASN A 112 -0.42 -5.00 3.05
N ASN A 113 -0.80 -4.15 2.09
CA ASN A 113 -1.99 -4.34 1.26
C ASN A 113 -1.73 -5.19 0.00
N GLN A 114 -0.48 -5.57 -0.28
CA GLN A 114 -0.25 -6.55 -1.33
C GLN A 114 -0.98 -7.85 -0.96
N PRO A 115 -1.77 -8.44 -1.88
CA PRO A 115 -2.35 -9.75 -1.61
C PRO A 115 -1.20 -10.67 -1.21
N THR A 116 -1.23 -11.13 0.02
CA THR A 116 -0.27 -12.13 0.48
C THR A 116 -0.46 -13.33 -0.41
N ASN A 117 0.53 -13.60 -1.26
CA ASN A 117 0.57 -14.79 -2.09
C ASN A 117 0.92 -16.01 -1.23
N ASP A 118 0.40 -15.99 0.02
CA ASP A 118 0.50 -17.06 0.99
C ASP A 118 -0.54 -18.14 0.66
N LYS A 119 -0.33 -18.70 -0.54
CA LYS A 119 -1.01 -19.94 -0.85
C LYS A 119 -0.64 -20.95 0.23
N GLU A 120 -1.65 -21.56 0.83
CA GLU A 120 -1.41 -22.67 1.74
C GLU A 120 -0.65 -23.81 1.03
N TRP A 121 0.15 -24.54 1.79
CA TRP A 121 0.79 -25.74 1.28
C TRP A 121 -0.26 -26.85 1.09
N LEU A 122 -0.28 -27.44 -0.12
CA LEU A 122 -1.13 -28.59 -0.41
C LEU A 122 -0.76 -29.76 0.50
N LYS A 123 -1.71 -30.21 1.29
CA LYS A 123 -1.55 -31.37 2.19
C LYS A 123 -1.76 -32.68 1.41
N GLU A 124 -1.22 -33.78 1.91
CA GLU A 124 -1.26 -35.07 1.24
C GLU A 124 -2.71 -35.58 1.00
N ASN A 125 -3.60 -35.40 1.96
CA ASN A 125 -5.00 -35.72 1.79
C ASN A 125 -5.69 -34.90 0.69
N GLN A 126 -5.32 -33.65 0.52
CA GLN A 126 -5.81 -32.79 -0.55
C GLN A 126 -5.24 -33.20 -1.91
N LEU A 127 -3.96 -33.62 -1.97
CA LEU A 127 -3.37 -34.19 -3.19
C LEU A 127 -4.15 -35.44 -3.63
N ILE A 128 -4.43 -36.37 -2.71
CA ILE A 128 -5.19 -37.61 -3.00
C ILE A 128 -6.58 -37.26 -3.54
N ALA A 129 -7.26 -36.31 -2.93
CA ALA A 129 -8.57 -35.84 -3.40
C ALA A 129 -8.46 -35.21 -4.80
N THR A 130 -7.43 -34.39 -5.05
CA THR A 130 -7.20 -33.77 -6.36
C THR A 130 -6.97 -34.81 -7.46
N LEU A 131 -6.18 -35.86 -7.20
CA LEU A 131 -5.88 -36.91 -8.17
C LEU A 131 -7.12 -37.78 -8.53
N LYS A 132 -8.15 -37.78 -7.69
CA LYS A 132 -9.45 -38.44 -7.94
C LYS A 132 -10.48 -37.51 -8.59
N GLY A 133 -10.18 -36.23 -8.71
CA GLY A 133 -11.07 -35.20 -9.24
C GLY A 133 -10.99 -35.05 -10.77
N THR A 134 -11.46 -33.90 -11.24
CA THR A 134 -11.43 -33.55 -12.66
C THR A 134 -10.21 -32.69 -13.00
N LYS A 135 -9.88 -32.61 -14.29
CA LYS A 135 -8.81 -31.73 -14.80
C LYS A 135 -9.01 -30.27 -14.36
N GLU A 136 -10.21 -29.75 -14.46
CA GLU A 136 -10.55 -28.38 -14.05
C GLU A 136 -10.30 -28.14 -12.55
N GLN A 137 -10.63 -29.12 -11.72
CA GLN A 137 -10.36 -29.06 -10.28
C GLN A 137 -8.85 -29.08 -10.00
N ALA A 138 -8.08 -29.89 -10.73
CA ALA A 138 -6.64 -29.98 -10.61
C ALA A 138 -5.96 -28.64 -11.00
N GLU A 139 -6.39 -27.99 -12.07
CA GLU A 139 -5.92 -26.66 -12.48
C GLU A 139 -6.18 -25.60 -11.41
N LYS A 140 -7.36 -25.59 -10.80
CA LYS A 140 -7.70 -24.69 -9.68
C LYS A 140 -6.81 -24.95 -8.46
N VAL A 141 -6.51 -26.20 -8.15
CA VAL A 141 -5.60 -26.54 -7.04
C VAL A 141 -4.18 -26.07 -7.31
N ILE A 142 -3.65 -26.29 -8.51
CA ILE A 142 -2.32 -25.75 -8.90
C ILE A 142 -2.29 -24.24 -8.81
N ALA A 143 -3.38 -23.56 -9.21
CA ALA A 143 -3.46 -22.10 -9.16
C ALA A 143 -3.52 -21.55 -7.73
N ASN A 144 -4.11 -22.26 -6.76
CA ASN A 144 -4.44 -21.72 -5.43
C ASN A 144 -3.55 -22.23 -4.29
N TYR A 145 -2.76 -23.29 -4.48
CA TYR A 145 -1.92 -23.88 -3.44
C TYR A 145 -0.44 -23.83 -3.78
N LYS A 146 0.42 -23.63 -2.76
CA LYS A 146 1.84 -24.01 -2.82
C LYS A 146 1.93 -25.53 -2.75
N MET A 147 2.85 -26.12 -3.49
CA MET A 147 3.03 -27.56 -3.44
C MET A 147 4.47 -27.98 -3.68
N LYS A 148 4.83 -29.15 -3.16
CA LYS A 148 6.10 -29.80 -3.44
C LYS A 148 6.20 -30.11 -4.95
N LYS A 149 7.40 -30.11 -5.50
CA LYS A 149 7.65 -30.42 -6.90
C LYS A 149 7.06 -31.78 -7.29
N GLU A 150 7.25 -32.79 -6.46
CA GLU A 150 6.70 -34.13 -6.65
C GLU A 150 5.16 -34.18 -6.72
N TYR A 151 4.47 -33.32 -5.96
CA TYR A 151 3.00 -33.22 -5.99
C TYR A 151 2.51 -32.59 -7.29
N LYS A 152 3.22 -31.54 -7.74
CA LYS A 152 2.92 -30.88 -9.02
C LYS A 152 3.12 -31.83 -10.19
N GLU A 153 4.21 -32.61 -10.19
CA GLU A 153 4.48 -33.62 -11.22
C GLU A 153 3.40 -34.71 -11.24
N LYS A 154 2.98 -35.21 -10.08
CA LYS A 154 1.89 -36.21 -10.00
C LYS A 154 0.58 -35.68 -10.60
N ILE A 155 0.20 -34.43 -10.27
CA ILE A 155 -1.02 -33.81 -10.80
C ILE A 155 -0.88 -33.60 -12.33
N ASN A 156 0.25 -33.04 -12.77
CA ASN A 156 0.47 -32.79 -14.19
C ASN A 156 0.43 -34.09 -15.02
N ASN A 157 1.05 -35.15 -14.55
CA ASN A 157 1.06 -36.44 -15.24
C ASN A 157 -0.34 -37.07 -15.27
N GLN A 158 -1.10 -37.00 -14.19
CA GLN A 158 -2.45 -37.56 -14.12
C GLN A 158 -3.44 -36.91 -15.09
N PHE A 159 -3.31 -35.57 -15.30
CA PHE A 159 -4.26 -34.80 -16.09
C PHE A 159 -3.69 -34.25 -17.40
N ASN A 160 -2.46 -34.63 -17.80
CA ASN A 160 -1.76 -34.14 -18.97
C ASN A 160 -1.72 -32.60 -19.01
N LEU A 161 -1.36 -31.97 -17.90
CA LEU A 161 -1.17 -30.53 -17.78
C LEU A 161 0.28 -30.15 -18.20
N LYS A 162 0.44 -29.04 -18.96
CA LYS A 162 1.77 -28.55 -19.37
C LYS A 162 2.35 -27.59 -18.33
#